data_33a5ae48901cddc5e2c0d23077044393
#
_entry.id   33a5ae48901cddc5e2c0d23077044393
#
_cell.length_a   1.000
_cell.length_b   1.000
_cell.length_c   1.000
_cell.angle_alpha   90.00
_cell.angle_beta   90.00
_cell.angle_gamma   90.00
#
_symmetry.space_group_name_H-M   'P 1'
#
loop_
_entity.id
_entity.type
_entity.pdbx_description
1 polymer ?
#
loop_
_entity_poly.entity_id
_entity_poly.type
_entity_poly.pdbx_seq_one_letter_code
_entity_poly.pdbx_strand_id
1 'polypeptide(L)'
;MDALEALLGRRTVPPARMTGPGPDAAALERMFAAAAAAPDHGRLRPWRFLLVEGEARRALGELFARGLAEDEPDLDPAELARQREAPLRAPVIVLAIAVLDPDHPKIPEIEQIAAAAAAIQNLLLAAHALGFAGKWATGRPAYSEGVRRSLGLGPNERILGILYLGTPKPGELPPVDRAMPADRVGRWHGP
;
A
#
# COMPACT_ATOMS: atom_id res chain seq x y z
N MET A 1 -6.90 -4.95 21.60
CA MET A 1 -5.50 -4.98 21.11
C MET A 1 -4.88 -3.64 21.45
N ASP A 2 -3.82 -3.62 22.20
CA ASP A 2 -3.08 -2.38 22.47
C ASP A 2 -2.14 -2.03 21.30
N ALA A 3 -1.44 -0.89 21.39
CA ALA A 3 -0.60 -0.40 20.30
C ALA A 3 0.62 -1.31 20.03
N LEU A 4 1.24 -1.86 21.09
CA LEU A 4 2.39 -2.76 20.93
C LEU A 4 1.95 -4.11 20.38
N GLU A 5 0.84 -4.65 20.84
CA GLU A 5 0.25 -5.86 20.27
C GLU A 5 -0.03 -5.70 18.78
N ALA A 6 -0.60 -4.56 18.35
CA ALA A 6 -0.86 -4.28 16.94
C ALA A 6 0.45 -4.20 16.12
N LEU A 7 1.45 -3.49 16.63
CA LEU A 7 2.74 -3.33 15.97
C LEU A 7 3.49 -4.66 15.82
N LEU A 8 3.57 -5.43 16.90
CA LEU A 8 4.29 -6.69 16.95
C LEU A 8 3.52 -7.82 16.25
N GLY A 9 2.18 -7.80 16.31
CA GLY A 9 1.30 -8.81 15.73
C GLY A 9 1.04 -8.62 14.23
N ARG A 10 1.03 -7.37 13.73
CA ARG A 10 0.76 -7.11 12.32
C ARG A 10 1.76 -7.83 11.41
N ARG A 11 1.27 -8.51 10.42
CA ARG A 11 2.08 -9.19 9.41
C ARG A 11 1.48 -9.03 8.02
N THR A 12 2.30 -9.19 6.99
CA THR A 12 1.83 -9.30 5.62
C THR A 12 1.08 -10.61 5.43
N VAL A 13 -0.15 -10.52 4.97
CA VAL A 13 -0.97 -11.69 4.62
C VAL A 13 -1.06 -11.76 3.10
N PRO A 14 -0.64 -12.86 2.46
CA PRO A 14 -0.78 -13.01 1.01
C PRO A 14 -2.26 -12.97 0.58
N PRO A 15 -2.62 -12.37 -0.58
CA PRO A 15 -4.01 -12.32 -1.03
C PRO A 15 -4.68 -13.70 -1.15
N ALA A 16 -3.92 -14.76 -1.47
CA ALA A 16 -4.43 -16.13 -1.46
C ALA A 16 -4.96 -16.59 -0.09
N ARG A 17 -4.54 -15.93 0.99
CA ARG A 17 -4.98 -16.15 2.38
C ARG A 17 -6.03 -15.15 2.83
N MET A 18 -6.60 -14.39 1.90
CA MET A 18 -7.70 -13.44 2.14
C MET A 18 -9.00 -13.96 1.53
N THR A 19 -10.10 -13.52 2.10
CA THR A 19 -11.47 -13.77 1.58
C THR A 19 -12.34 -12.54 1.82
N GLY A 20 -13.56 -12.53 1.26
CA GLY A 20 -14.60 -11.59 1.66
C GLY A 20 -15.25 -11.97 3.00
N PRO A 21 -15.98 -11.02 3.59
CA PRO A 21 -16.06 -9.63 3.16
C PRO A 21 -14.74 -8.86 3.37
N GLY A 22 -14.58 -7.75 2.65
CA GLY A 22 -13.56 -6.75 2.95
C GLY A 22 -13.98 -5.86 4.12
N PRO A 23 -13.11 -4.88 4.53
CA PRO A 23 -13.51 -3.84 5.46
C PRO A 23 -14.74 -3.10 4.95
N ASP A 24 -15.72 -2.88 5.82
CA ASP A 24 -16.88 -2.04 5.52
C ASP A 24 -16.54 -0.54 5.58
N ALA A 25 -17.51 0.30 5.26
CA ALA A 25 -17.31 1.76 5.23
C ALA A 25 -16.83 2.32 6.57
N ALA A 26 -17.35 1.83 7.70
CA ALA A 26 -16.95 2.29 9.02
C ALA A 26 -15.50 1.86 9.37
N ALA A 27 -15.11 0.65 9.00
CA ALA A 27 -13.74 0.17 9.15
C ALA A 27 -12.77 0.96 8.25
N LEU A 28 -13.13 1.21 6.99
CA LEU A 28 -12.34 2.01 6.06
C LEU A 28 -12.14 3.44 6.57
N GLU A 29 -13.19 4.09 7.09
CA GLU A 29 -13.09 5.42 7.70
C GLU A 29 -12.07 5.44 8.84
N ARG A 30 -12.10 4.46 9.74
CA ARG A 30 -11.14 4.34 10.83
C ARG A 30 -9.70 4.10 10.33
N MET A 31 -9.55 3.31 9.27
CA MET A 31 -8.23 3.06 8.64
C MET A 31 -7.67 4.34 8.01
N PHE A 32 -8.49 5.12 7.30
CA PHE A 32 -8.06 6.39 6.73
C PHE A 32 -7.81 7.47 7.78
N ALA A 33 -8.58 7.48 8.88
CA ALA A 33 -8.30 8.35 10.03
C ALA A 33 -6.95 8.02 10.67
N ALA A 34 -6.60 6.72 10.81
CA ALA A 34 -5.29 6.30 11.28
C ALA A 34 -4.17 6.72 10.33
N ALA A 35 -4.38 6.60 9.02
CA ALA A 35 -3.43 7.09 8.02
C ALA A 35 -3.20 8.60 8.15
N ALA A 36 -4.26 9.38 8.35
CA ALA A 36 -4.18 10.82 8.50
C ALA A 36 -3.45 11.27 9.79
N ALA A 37 -3.29 10.38 10.76
CA ALA A 37 -2.53 10.62 12.00
C ALA A 37 -1.02 10.36 11.86
N ALA A 38 -0.53 10.04 10.67
CA ALA A 38 0.90 9.84 10.41
C ALA A 38 1.69 11.15 10.66
N PRO A 39 2.93 11.05 11.15
CA PRO A 39 3.80 12.21 11.25
C PRO A 39 4.06 12.82 9.87
N ASP A 40 3.94 14.14 9.79
CA ASP A 40 3.97 14.86 8.53
C ASP A 40 4.57 16.26 8.75
N HIS A 41 5.78 16.47 8.23
CA HIS A 41 6.46 17.75 8.33
C HIS A 41 5.67 18.81 7.56
N GLY A 42 5.37 19.91 8.24
CA GLY A 42 4.66 21.06 7.66
C GLY A 42 3.19 20.82 7.38
N ARG A 43 2.63 19.67 7.73
CA ARG A 43 1.23 19.29 7.46
C ARG A 43 0.87 19.30 5.97
N LEU A 44 1.79 18.87 5.13
CA LEU A 44 1.61 18.80 3.68
C LEU A 44 0.58 17.76 3.27
N ARG A 45 0.43 16.70 4.07
CA ARG A 45 -0.39 15.52 3.76
C ARG A 45 -0.06 14.99 2.36
N PRO A 46 1.20 14.61 2.09
CA PRO A 46 1.68 14.29 0.76
C PRO A 46 1.22 12.91 0.29
N TRP A 47 -0.05 12.60 0.53
CA TRP A 47 -0.67 11.34 0.16
C TRP A 47 -2.13 11.51 -0.23
N ARG A 48 -2.58 10.65 -1.10
CA ARG A 48 -3.99 10.36 -1.32
C ARG A 48 -4.22 8.88 -1.56
N PHE A 49 -5.43 8.44 -1.37
CA PHE A 49 -5.80 7.03 -1.54
C PHE A 49 -6.92 6.91 -2.55
N LEU A 50 -6.84 5.89 -3.44
CA LEU A 50 -7.94 5.49 -4.30
C LEU A 50 -8.46 4.15 -3.80
N LEU A 51 -9.71 4.14 -3.35
CA LEU A 51 -10.40 2.93 -2.94
C LEU A 51 -11.02 2.26 -4.16
N VAL A 52 -10.78 0.96 -4.33
CA VAL A 52 -11.25 0.16 -5.46
C VAL A 52 -11.93 -1.11 -4.95
N GLU A 53 -13.22 -1.23 -5.21
CA GLU A 53 -14.09 -2.29 -4.72
C GLU A 53 -14.99 -2.81 -5.85
N GLY A 54 -15.65 -3.94 -5.61
CA GLY A 54 -16.62 -4.50 -6.54
C GLY A 54 -16.02 -4.72 -7.95
N GLU A 55 -16.78 -4.36 -8.97
CA GLU A 55 -16.36 -4.49 -10.38
C GLU A 55 -15.25 -3.50 -10.78
N ALA A 56 -15.04 -2.41 -10.04
CA ALA A 56 -13.93 -1.51 -10.30
C ALA A 56 -12.56 -2.19 -10.20
N ARG A 57 -12.44 -3.28 -9.44
CA ARG A 57 -11.21 -4.10 -9.37
C ARG A 57 -10.87 -4.76 -10.71
N ARG A 58 -11.90 -5.19 -11.46
CA ARG A 58 -11.72 -5.73 -12.81
C ARG A 58 -11.23 -4.64 -13.77
N ALA A 59 -11.86 -3.47 -13.73
CA ALA A 59 -11.45 -2.32 -14.52
C ALA A 59 -9.99 -1.90 -14.19
N LEU A 60 -9.60 -1.95 -12.92
CA LEU A 60 -8.21 -1.69 -12.49
C LEU A 60 -7.24 -2.73 -13.06
N GLY A 61 -7.61 -4.00 -13.09
CA GLY A 61 -6.79 -5.07 -13.69
C GLY A 61 -6.57 -4.87 -15.19
N GLU A 62 -7.62 -4.51 -15.94
CA GLU A 62 -7.52 -4.18 -17.36
C GLU A 62 -6.63 -2.95 -17.60
N LEU A 63 -6.75 -1.94 -16.73
CA LEU A 63 -5.90 -0.75 -16.77
C LEU A 63 -4.43 -1.10 -16.53
N PHE A 64 -4.13 -1.96 -15.56
CA PHE A 64 -2.75 -2.41 -15.29
C PHE A 64 -2.17 -3.14 -16.50
N ALA A 65 -2.92 -4.11 -17.08
CA ALA A 65 -2.44 -4.87 -18.23
C ALA A 65 -2.20 -3.96 -19.45
N ARG A 66 -3.12 -3.02 -19.72
CA ARG A 66 -2.98 -2.08 -20.83
C ARG A 66 -1.80 -1.15 -20.64
N GLY A 67 -1.66 -0.50 -19.47
CA GLY A 67 -0.56 0.43 -19.19
C GLY A 67 0.80 -0.24 -19.26
N LEU A 68 0.91 -1.49 -18.81
CA LEU A 68 2.14 -2.27 -18.94
C LEU A 68 2.45 -2.64 -20.39
N ALA A 69 1.45 -3.02 -21.18
CA ALA A 69 1.65 -3.32 -22.61
C ALA A 69 2.04 -2.07 -23.44
N GLU A 70 1.62 -0.87 -23.00
CA GLU A 70 2.08 0.39 -23.60
C GLU A 70 3.57 0.66 -23.33
N ASP A 71 4.03 0.39 -22.11
CA ASP A 71 5.43 0.61 -21.72
C ASP A 71 6.37 -0.50 -22.22
N GLU A 72 5.88 -1.73 -22.25
CA GLU A 72 6.63 -2.94 -22.60
C GLU A 72 5.83 -3.78 -23.62
N PRO A 73 5.86 -3.43 -24.95
CA PRO A 73 5.07 -4.12 -25.97
C PRO A 73 5.37 -5.62 -26.09
N ASP A 74 6.60 -6.03 -25.77
CA ASP A 74 7.05 -7.42 -25.82
C ASP A 74 6.86 -8.18 -24.49
N LEU A 75 6.12 -7.60 -23.53
CA LEU A 75 5.86 -8.26 -22.25
C LEU A 75 5.06 -9.54 -22.46
N ASP A 76 5.50 -10.63 -21.80
CA ASP A 76 4.86 -11.93 -21.86
C ASP A 76 3.33 -11.83 -21.62
N PRO A 77 2.49 -12.33 -22.54
CA PRO A 77 1.04 -12.35 -22.37
C PRO A 77 0.57 -13.00 -21.06
N ALA A 78 1.32 -13.99 -20.54
CA ALA A 78 1.02 -14.59 -19.23
C ALA A 78 1.26 -13.60 -18.07
N GLU A 79 2.24 -12.71 -18.20
CA GLU A 79 2.45 -11.64 -17.21
C GLU A 79 1.30 -10.63 -17.28
N LEU A 80 0.90 -10.17 -18.46
CA LEU A 80 -0.25 -9.27 -18.64
C LEU A 80 -1.52 -9.88 -18.03
N ALA A 81 -1.76 -11.19 -18.25
CA ALA A 81 -2.88 -11.90 -17.65
C ALA A 81 -2.79 -11.92 -16.11
N ARG A 82 -1.61 -12.16 -15.54
CA ARG A 82 -1.39 -12.10 -14.09
C ARG A 82 -1.69 -10.72 -13.51
N GLN A 83 -1.31 -9.64 -14.20
CA GLN A 83 -1.56 -8.27 -13.75
C GLN A 83 -3.03 -7.91 -13.86
N ARG A 84 -3.73 -8.40 -14.90
CA ARG A 84 -5.19 -8.27 -15.05
C ARG A 84 -5.94 -8.89 -13.87
N GLU A 85 -5.53 -10.06 -13.42
CA GLU A 85 -6.15 -10.78 -12.32
C GLU A 85 -5.71 -10.31 -10.92
N ALA A 86 -4.61 -9.55 -10.82
CA ALA A 86 -4.03 -9.18 -9.54
C ALA A 86 -5.01 -8.44 -8.61
N PRO A 87 -5.79 -7.42 -9.04
CA PRO A 87 -6.70 -6.72 -8.16
C PRO A 87 -7.90 -7.58 -7.68
N LEU A 88 -8.21 -8.66 -8.37
CA LEU A 88 -9.32 -9.55 -8.01
C LEU A 88 -8.98 -10.48 -6.84
N ARG A 89 -7.72 -10.57 -6.43
CA ARG A 89 -7.24 -11.49 -5.40
C ARG A 89 -7.62 -11.08 -3.96
N ALA A 90 -8.15 -9.87 -3.76
CA ALA A 90 -8.66 -9.41 -2.48
C ALA A 90 -9.97 -8.65 -2.69
N PRO A 91 -10.86 -8.62 -1.69
CA PRO A 91 -12.15 -7.91 -1.81
C PRO A 91 -12.01 -6.40 -1.95
N VAL A 92 -10.95 -5.82 -1.39
CA VAL A 92 -10.69 -4.37 -1.43
C VAL A 92 -9.25 -4.11 -1.84
N ILE A 93 -9.06 -3.16 -2.74
CA ILE A 93 -7.75 -2.61 -3.12
C ILE A 93 -7.72 -1.13 -2.74
N VAL A 94 -6.62 -0.69 -2.16
CA VAL A 94 -6.34 0.74 -1.95
C VAL A 94 -5.04 1.07 -2.67
N LEU A 95 -5.10 1.95 -3.67
CA LEU A 95 -3.89 2.53 -4.25
C LEU A 95 -3.45 3.69 -3.36
N ALA A 96 -2.26 3.58 -2.80
CA ALA A 96 -1.64 4.63 -2.01
C ALA A 96 -0.69 5.44 -2.90
N ILE A 97 -0.98 6.72 -3.04
CA ILE A 97 -0.31 7.62 -3.97
C ILE A 97 0.37 8.71 -3.15
N ALA A 98 1.69 8.89 -3.35
CA ALA A 98 2.38 10.09 -2.91
C ALA A 98 2.04 11.24 -3.85
N VAL A 99 1.75 12.39 -3.27
CA VAL A 99 1.51 13.68 -3.96
C VAL A 99 2.66 14.59 -3.55
N LEU A 100 3.65 14.71 -4.43
CA LEU A 100 4.91 15.36 -4.12
C LEU A 100 4.91 16.83 -4.56
N ASP A 101 5.55 17.66 -3.79
CA ASP A 101 5.91 19.03 -4.14
C ASP A 101 7.45 19.09 -4.23
N PRO A 102 8.03 18.87 -5.42
CA PRO A 102 9.50 18.85 -5.60
C PRO A 102 10.15 20.21 -5.37
N ASP A 103 9.40 21.30 -5.53
CA ASP A 103 9.88 22.66 -5.39
C ASP A 103 9.62 23.26 -4.00
N HIS A 104 9.17 22.43 -3.03
CA HIS A 104 8.85 22.88 -1.69
C HIS A 104 10.11 23.46 -1.00
N PRO A 105 10.06 24.73 -0.53
CA PRO A 105 11.29 25.46 -0.12
C PRO A 105 11.96 24.91 1.14
N LYS A 106 11.29 24.05 1.92
CA LYS A 106 11.78 23.57 3.22
C LYS A 106 11.68 22.05 3.40
N ILE A 107 10.83 21.38 2.64
CA ILE A 107 10.50 19.97 2.87
C ILE A 107 10.88 19.17 1.63
N PRO A 108 12.02 18.48 1.63
CA PRO A 108 12.47 17.72 0.47
C PRO A 108 11.57 16.51 0.21
N GLU A 109 11.55 16.02 -1.04
CA GLU A 109 10.72 14.87 -1.46
C GLU A 109 10.88 13.63 -0.57
N ILE A 110 12.09 13.37 -0.07
CA ILE A 110 12.34 12.20 0.79
C ILE A 110 11.51 12.24 2.08
N GLU A 111 11.31 13.40 2.68
CA GLU A 111 10.47 13.55 3.86
C GLU A 111 8.99 13.39 3.53
N GLN A 112 8.57 13.88 2.36
CA GLN A 112 7.20 13.72 1.85
C GLN A 112 6.89 12.23 1.58
N ILE A 113 7.81 11.51 0.96
CA ILE A 113 7.69 10.06 0.73
C ILE A 113 7.66 9.31 2.07
N ALA A 114 8.51 9.67 3.02
CA ALA A 114 8.54 9.06 4.36
C ALA A 114 7.22 9.26 5.10
N ALA A 115 6.64 10.46 5.05
CA ALA A 115 5.33 10.75 5.63
C ALA A 115 4.22 9.92 4.97
N ALA A 116 4.20 9.83 3.64
CA ALA A 116 3.24 8.99 2.91
C ALA A 116 3.40 7.50 3.26
N ALA A 117 4.63 7.00 3.40
CA ALA A 117 4.91 5.63 3.81
C ALA A 117 4.43 5.37 5.26
N ALA A 118 4.60 6.34 6.17
CA ALA A 118 4.07 6.26 7.53
C ALA A 118 2.53 6.21 7.54
N ALA A 119 1.86 6.97 6.67
CA ALA A 119 0.41 6.92 6.51
C ALA A 119 -0.06 5.54 6.03
N ILE A 120 0.64 4.91 5.08
CA ILE A 120 0.36 3.54 4.63
C ILE A 120 0.53 2.55 5.79
N GLN A 121 1.61 2.66 6.56
CA GLN A 121 1.84 1.77 7.70
C GLN A 121 0.73 1.92 8.76
N ASN A 122 0.30 3.14 9.07
CA ASN A 122 -0.81 3.38 10.01
C ASN A 122 -2.12 2.75 9.51
N LEU A 123 -2.42 2.88 8.21
CA LEU A 123 -3.59 2.22 7.61
C LEU A 123 -3.54 0.71 7.80
N LEU A 124 -2.40 0.08 7.54
CA LEU A 124 -2.23 -1.37 7.69
C LEU A 124 -2.28 -1.83 9.15
N LEU A 125 -1.79 -1.01 10.08
CA LEU A 125 -1.93 -1.27 11.52
C LEU A 125 -3.39 -1.21 11.96
N ALA A 126 -4.12 -0.20 11.50
CA ALA A 126 -5.55 -0.08 11.77
C ALA A 126 -6.33 -1.26 11.17
N ALA A 127 -6.01 -1.67 9.93
CA ALA A 127 -6.60 -2.87 9.33
C ALA A 127 -6.39 -4.10 10.22
N HIS A 128 -5.16 -4.33 10.68
CA HIS A 128 -4.84 -5.44 11.57
C HIS A 128 -5.57 -5.35 12.92
N ALA A 129 -5.59 -4.17 13.56
CA ALA A 129 -6.27 -3.95 14.83
C ALA A 129 -7.79 -4.16 14.73
N LEU A 130 -8.37 -3.94 13.55
CA LEU A 130 -9.77 -4.19 13.23
C LEU A 130 -10.06 -5.63 12.78
N GLY A 131 -9.06 -6.52 12.77
CA GLY A 131 -9.19 -7.94 12.42
C GLY A 131 -9.09 -8.24 10.92
N PHE A 132 -8.69 -7.27 10.09
CA PHE A 132 -8.51 -7.48 8.66
C PHE A 132 -7.07 -7.84 8.32
N ALA A 133 -6.93 -8.62 7.24
CA ALA A 133 -5.67 -8.93 6.62
C ALA A 133 -5.24 -7.78 5.69
N GLY A 134 -3.93 -7.51 5.64
CA GLY A 134 -3.36 -6.50 4.77
C GLY A 134 -2.06 -6.97 4.11
N LYS A 135 -1.86 -6.56 2.85
CA LYS A 135 -0.59 -6.68 2.14
C LYS A 135 -0.28 -5.37 1.42
N TRP A 136 0.91 -4.85 1.64
CA TRP A 136 1.50 -3.79 0.82
C TRP A 136 2.32 -4.43 -0.29
N ALA A 137 1.96 -4.15 -1.52
CA ALA A 137 2.70 -4.55 -2.72
C ALA A 137 2.97 -3.32 -3.59
N THR A 138 3.97 -3.43 -4.45
CA THR A 138 4.25 -2.47 -5.52
C THR A 138 4.13 -3.19 -6.86
N GLY A 139 5.10 -4.00 -7.21
CA GLY A 139 5.13 -4.71 -8.49
C GLY A 139 5.30 -3.78 -9.69
N ARG A 140 5.23 -4.33 -10.89
CA ARG A 140 5.37 -3.57 -12.14
C ARG A 140 4.37 -2.41 -12.28
N PRO A 141 3.06 -2.56 -11.93
CA PRO A 141 2.10 -1.48 -12.11
C PRO A 141 2.44 -0.20 -11.33
N ALA A 142 3.11 -0.31 -10.18
CA ALA A 142 3.46 0.87 -9.39
C ALA A 142 4.57 1.73 -10.02
N TYR A 143 5.35 1.16 -10.94
CA TYR A 143 6.47 1.83 -11.60
C TYR A 143 6.22 2.09 -13.09
N SER A 144 5.05 1.72 -13.61
CA SER A 144 4.68 1.86 -15.01
C SER A 144 4.15 3.26 -15.29
N GLU A 145 4.75 3.93 -16.28
CA GLU A 145 4.28 5.23 -16.76
C GLU A 145 2.94 5.11 -17.48
N GLY A 146 2.71 4.03 -18.25
CA GLY A 146 1.45 3.73 -18.89
C GLY A 146 0.31 3.57 -17.88
N VAL A 147 0.57 2.86 -16.77
CA VAL A 147 -0.39 2.73 -15.65
C VAL A 147 -0.63 4.08 -15.00
N ARG A 148 0.42 4.86 -14.73
CA ARG A 148 0.31 6.20 -14.14
C ARG A 148 -0.59 7.10 -15.00
N ARG A 149 -0.33 7.18 -16.30
CA ARG A 149 -1.14 7.96 -17.25
C ARG A 149 -2.59 7.47 -17.28
N SER A 150 -2.79 6.16 -17.37
CA SER A 150 -4.13 5.57 -17.42
C SER A 150 -4.96 5.79 -16.16
N LEU A 151 -4.32 5.94 -15.00
CA LEU A 151 -4.96 6.33 -13.75
C LEU A 151 -5.22 7.85 -13.65
N GLY A 152 -4.75 8.65 -14.59
CA GLY A 152 -4.85 10.10 -14.55
C GLY A 152 -3.98 10.74 -13.46
N LEU A 153 -2.87 10.11 -13.08
CA LEU A 153 -1.96 10.66 -12.09
C LEU A 153 -1.12 11.78 -12.68
N GLY A 154 -0.95 12.84 -11.91
CA GLY A 154 -0.11 13.99 -12.26
C GLY A 154 1.38 13.65 -12.31
N PRO A 155 2.23 14.57 -12.84
CA PRO A 155 3.66 14.35 -12.96
C PRO A 155 4.36 14.14 -11.61
N ASN A 156 3.82 14.74 -10.55
CA ASN A 156 4.35 14.68 -9.19
C ASN A 156 3.66 13.61 -8.33
N GLU A 157 2.85 12.76 -8.92
CA GLU A 157 2.17 11.66 -8.21
C GLU A 157 2.85 10.33 -8.50
N ARG A 158 3.07 9.54 -7.43
CA ARG A 158 3.71 8.23 -7.52
C ARG A 158 2.92 7.20 -6.73
N ILE A 159 2.71 6.03 -7.30
CA ILE A 159 2.11 4.90 -6.59
C ILE A 159 3.15 4.33 -5.62
N LEU A 160 2.96 4.55 -4.33
CA LEU A 160 3.80 3.97 -3.29
C LEU A 160 3.35 2.56 -2.89
N GLY A 161 2.11 2.22 -3.14
CA GLY A 161 1.60 0.91 -2.77
C GLY A 161 0.27 0.56 -3.40
N ILE A 162 0.12 -0.72 -3.65
CA ILE A 162 -1.13 -1.40 -3.98
C ILE A 162 -1.47 -2.23 -2.75
N LEU A 163 -2.41 -1.75 -1.94
CA LEU A 163 -2.78 -2.40 -0.69
C LEU A 163 -3.94 -3.36 -0.94
N TYR A 164 -3.72 -4.62 -0.63
CA TYR A 164 -4.75 -5.66 -0.65
C TYR A 164 -5.33 -5.79 0.75
N LEU A 165 -6.63 -5.66 0.89
CA LEU A 165 -7.34 -5.76 2.17
C LEU A 165 -8.48 -6.79 2.07
N GLY A 166 -8.66 -7.57 3.13
CA GLY A 166 -9.71 -8.60 3.20
C GLY A 166 -9.77 -9.27 4.56
N THR A 167 -10.72 -10.17 4.73
CA THR A 167 -10.80 -11.02 5.91
C THR A 167 -9.75 -12.12 5.82
N PRO A 168 -8.93 -12.35 6.87
CA PRO A 168 -7.96 -13.45 6.87
C PRO A 168 -8.69 -14.79 6.88
N LYS A 169 -8.26 -15.71 6.01
CA LYS A 169 -8.73 -17.10 6.04
C LYS A 169 -8.21 -17.80 7.30
N PRO A 170 -8.96 -18.78 7.85
CA PRO A 170 -8.49 -19.59 8.97
C PRO A 170 -7.16 -20.29 8.69
N GLY A 171 -6.42 -20.57 9.73
CA GLY A 171 -5.14 -21.27 9.72
C GLY A 171 -3.95 -20.35 9.97
N GLU A 172 -2.88 -20.94 10.46
CA GLU A 172 -1.67 -20.23 10.81
C GLU A 172 -0.87 -19.80 9.59
N LEU A 173 -0.26 -18.65 9.69
CA LEU A 173 0.77 -18.22 8.76
C LEU A 173 2.14 -18.65 9.30
N PRO A 174 3.12 -18.96 8.45
CA PRO A 174 4.47 -19.29 8.90
C PRO A 174 5.03 -18.24 9.86
N PRO A 175 5.78 -18.63 10.89
CA PRO A 175 6.40 -17.68 11.80
C PRO A 175 7.33 -16.73 11.03
N VAL A 176 7.46 -15.50 11.54
CA VAL A 176 8.37 -14.49 10.98
C VAL A 176 9.34 -14.11 12.08
N ASP A 177 10.62 -14.27 11.84
CA ASP A 177 11.64 -13.69 12.71
C ASP A 177 11.60 -12.16 12.61
N ARG A 178 11.48 -11.52 13.77
CA ARG A 178 11.42 -10.06 13.92
C ARG A 178 12.40 -9.55 14.97
N ALA A 179 13.35 -10.38 15.37
CA ALA A 179 14.40 -9.92 16.25
C ALA A 179 15.14 -8.77 15.58
N MET A 180 15.38 -7.71 16.33
CA MET A 180 16.22 -6.61 15.84
C MET A 180 17.67 -7.13 15.74
N PRO A 181 18.31 -7.10 14.55
CA PRO A 181 19.71 -7.49 14.43
C PRO A 181 20.58 -6.61 15.33
N ALA A 182 21.53 -7.23 16.02
CA ALA A 182 22.35 -6.55 17.04
C ALA A 182 23.21 -5.41 16.46
N ASP A 183 23.54 -5.48 15.17
CA ASP A 183 24.33 -4.48 14.45
C ASP A 183 23.50 -3.28 13.95
N ARG A 184 22.19 -3.28 14.15
CA ARG A 184 21.29 -2.22 13.70
C ARG A 184 20.97 -1.16 14.75
N VAL A 185 21.38 -1.40 15.97
CA VAL A 185 21.22 -0.44 17.07
C VAL A 185 22.56 -0.24 17.74
N GLY A 186 23.15 0.91 17.56
CA GLY A 186 24.40 1.31 18.17
C GLY A 186 24.20 2.40 19.23
N ARG A 187 25.13 2.45 20.19
CA ARG A 187 25.23 3.60 21.09
C ARG A 187 26.30 4.54 20.54
N TRP A 188 25.92 5.78 20.25
CA TRP A 188 26.87 6.80 19.88
C TRP A 188 27.47 7.44 21.14
N HIS A 189 28.79 7.49 21.21
CA HIS A 189 29.54 7.99 22.37
C HIS A 189 30.31 9.30 22.09
N GLY A 190 30.01 9.94 20.94
CA GLY A 190 30.73 11.13 20.46
C GLY A 190 31.92 10.77 19.58
N PRO A 191 32.60 11.80 18.96
CA PRO A 191 33.86 11.61 18.27
C PRO A 191 34.99 11.26 19.19
#